data_705837b9d649fdd5c884382f9e74e0c0
#
_entry.id   705837b9d649fdd5c884382f9e74e0c0
#
_cell.length_a   1.000
_cell.length_b   1.000
_cell.length_c   1.000
_cell.angle_alpha   90.00
_cell.angle_beta   90.00
_cell.angle_gamma   90.00
#
_symmetry.space_group_name_H-M   'P 1'
#
loop_
_entity.id
_entity.type
_entity.pdbx_description
1 polymer ?
#
loop_
_entity_poly.entity_id
_entity_poly.type
_entity_poly.pdbx_seq_one_letter_code
_entity_poly.pdbx_strand_id
1 'polypeptide(L)'
;MEKITSFTVDHLNLLPGVYVSRRDTIGDQVITTFDLRMTRPNFEPVMNTAEVHTIEHLGATFLRNHPDYKDRVLYFGPMGCRTGFYLLLAGELKSEDIISLLKEMFAFIRDFTGDVPGAAARDCGNYLDMNLPMANYWGKRFLEEVLEKIGAERMYYPE
;
A
#
# COMPACT_ATOMS: atom_id res chain seq x y z
N MET A 1 22.65 -12.24 -14.94
CA MET A 1 21.49 -12.38 -14.03
C MET A 1 20.38 -11.52 -14.58
N GLU A 2 19.20 -12.07 -14.81
CA GLU A 2 18.06 -11.31 -15.34
C GLU A 2 17.45 -10.38 -14.29
N LYS A 3 16.94 -9.23 -14.74
CA LYS A 3 16.23 -8.31 -13.83
C LYS A 3 14.89 -8.91 -13.39
N ILE A 4 14.58 -8.79 -12.12
CA ILE A 4 13.26 -9.14 -11.60
C ILE A 4 12.24 -8.07 -12.01
N THR A 5 10.96 -8.42 -12.03
CA THR A 5 9.86 -7.57 -12.52
C THR A 5 9.86 -6.16 -11.89
N SER A 6 10.08 -6.06 -10.58
CA SER A 6 10.12 -4.77 -9.89
C SER A 6 11.27 -3.84 -10.32
N PHE A 7 12.32 -4.38 -10.94
CA PHE A 7 13.44 -3.59 -11.46
C PHE A 7 13.28 -3.19 -12.93
N THR A 8 12.21 -3.63 -13.59
CA THR A 8 11.91 -3.25 -14.99
C THR A 8 10.98 -2.04 -15.08
N VAL A 9 10.38 -1.61 -13.96
CA VAL A 9 9.52 -0.42 -13.92
C VAL A 9 10.37 0.84 -14.07
N ASP A 10 9.93 1.77 -14.90
CA ASP A 10 10.59 3.08 -15.07
C ASP A 10 10.31 3.99 -13.85
N HIS A 11 11.19 3.92 -12.86
CA HIS A 11 11.09 4.71 -11.63
C HIS A 11 11.34 6.22 -11.83
N LEU A 12 11.88 6.64 -12.97
CA LEU A 12 12.09 8.07 -13.25
C LEU A 12 10.79 8.77 -13.65
N ASN A 13 9.90 8.04 -14.31
CA ASN A 13 8.61 8.56 -14.75
C ASN A 13 7.41 8.07 -13.93
N LEU A 14 7.65 7.23 -12.92
CA LEU A 14 6.60 6.67 -12.07
C LEU A 14 6.00 7.73 -11.15
N LEU A 15 4.70 7.94 -11.25
CA LEU A 15 3.94 8.84 -10.38
C LEU A 15 3.37 8.08 -9.17
N PRO A 16 3.03 8.77 -8.07
CA PRO A 16 2.19 8.19 -7.04
C PRO A 16 0.86 7.69 -7.63
N GLY A 17 0.47 6.48 -7.26
CA GLY A 17 -0.69 5.83 -7.87
C GLY A 17 -0.92 4.41 -7.37
N VAL A 18 -1.77 3.69 -8.09
CA VAL A 18 -2.14 2.30 -7.80
C VAL A 18 -1.93 1.47 -9.05
N TYR A 19 -0.95 0.59 -9.03
CA TYR A 19 -0.55 -0.17 -10.21
C TYR A 19 -0.67 -1.66 -9.97
N VAL A 20 -1.01 -2.43 -11.00
CA VAL A 20 -0.80 -3.87 -11.00
C VAL A 20 0.68 -4.12 -11.26
N SER A 21 1.40 -4.58 -10.24
CA SER A 21 2.82 -4.92 -10.37
C SER A 21 3.00 -6.20 -11.15
N ARG A 22 2.26 -7.24 -10.77
CA ARG A 22 2.25 -8.53 -11.47
C ARG A 22 1.05 -9.38 -11.08
N ARG A 23 0.79 -10.39 -11.88
CA ARG A 23 -0.13 -11.50 -11.57
C ARG A 23 0.65 -12.80 -11.59
N ASP A 24 0.48 -13.59 -10.53
CA ASP A 24 1.07 -14.91 -10.41
C ASP A 24 -0.04 -15.97 -10.40
N THR A 25 0.18 -17.06 -11.13
CA THR A 25 -0.74 -18.20 -11.13
C THR A 25 -0.10 -19.37 -10.37
N ILE A 26 -0.79 -19.86 -9.35
CA ILE A 26 -0.36 -21.00 -8.55
C ILE A 26 -1.49 -22.04 -8.59
N GLY A 27 -1.27 -23.13 -9.33
CA GLY A 27 -2.33 -24.08 -9.65
C GLY A 27 -3.41 -23.41 -10.51
N ASP A 28 -4.65 -23.39 -10.03
CA ASP A 28 -5.80 -22.72 -10.65
C ASP A 28 -6.11 -21.34 -10.04
N GLN A 29 -5.28 -20.89 -9.07
CA GLN A 29 -5.46 -19.63 -8.37
C GLN A 29 -4.58 -18.54 -8.96
N VAL A 30 -5.14 -17.33 -9.08
CA VAL A 30 -4.42 -16.11 -9.47
C VAL A 30 -4.24 -15.23 -8.24
N ILE A 31 -3.06 -14.65 -8.10
CA ILE A 31 -2.73 -13.66 -7.09
C ILE A 31 -2.31 -12.38 -7.80
N THR A 32 -2.98 -11.28 -7.50
CA THR A 32 -2.61 -9.95 -8.02
C THR A 32 -1.82 -9.20 -6.96
N THR A 33 -0.63 -8.75 -7.34
CA THR A 33 0.20 -7.86 -6.52
C THR A 33 0.01 -6.42 -6.99
N PHE A 34 -0.47 -5.56 -6.09
CA PHE A 34 -0.62 -4.14 -6.34
C PHE A 34 0.55 -3.36 -5.74
N ASP A 35 1.04 -2.40 -6.51
CA ASP A 35 2.00 -1.38 -6.12
C ASP A 35 1.21 -0.12 -5.72
N LEU A 36 1.14 0.14 -4.42
CA LEU A 36 0.53 1.35 -3.87
C LEU A 36 1.63 2.39 -3.69
N ARG A 37 1.88 3.16 -4.75
CA ARG A 37 2.97 4.13 -4.77
C ARG A 37 2.52 5.43 -4.15
N MET A 38 3.03 5.76 -2.95
CA MET A 38 2.58 6.91 -2.17
C MET A 38 3.43 8.16 -2.41
N THR A 39 4.71 7.99 -2.73
CA THR A 39 5.59 9.11 -3.06
C THR A 39 6.22 8.92 -4.44
N ARG A 40 6.56 10.03 -5.10
CA ARG A 40 7.24 9.98 -6.39
C ARG A 40 8.70 9.53 -6.19
N PRO A 41 9.09 8.36 -6.74
CA PRO A 41 10.43 7.83 -6.55
C PRO A 41 11.52 8.80 -7.01
N ASN A 42 12.56 8.97 -6.20
CA ASN A 42 13.73 9.80 -6.49
C ASN A 42 13.49 11.31 -6.64
N PHE A 43 12.25 11.79 -6.48
CA PHE A 43 11.90 13.22 -6.58
C PHE A 43 11.40 13.82 -5.27
N GLU A 44 10.77 13.01 -4.42
CA GLU A 44 10.26 13.44 -3.11
C GLU A 44 10.98 12.73 -1.98
N PRO A 45 10.97 13.30 -0.76
CA PRO A 45 11.38 12.57 0.44
C PRO A 45 10.54 11.31 0.64
N VAL A 46 11.19 10.23 1.07
CA VAL A 46 10.50 8.98 1.41
C VAL A 46 9.87 9.07 2.81
N MET A 47 8.91 8.18 3.08
CA MET A 47 8.36 8.01 4.42
C MET A 47 9.44 7.47 5.38
N ASN A 48 9.39 7.89 6.65
CA ASN A 48 10.27 7.34 7.68
C ASN A 48 9.80 5.96 8.16
N THR A 49 10.68 5.23 8.83
CA THR A 49 10.41 3.84 9.26
C THR A 49 9.19 3.74 10.17
N ALA A 50 9.07 4.62 11.16
CA ALA A 50 7.93 4.64 12.08
C ALA A 50 6.60 4.93 11.38
N GLU A 51 6.61 5.76 10.36
CA GLU A 51 5.45 6.10 9.53
C GLU A 51 4.96 4.91 8.73
N VAL A 52 5.86 4.25 8.00
CA VAL A 52 5.51 3.05 7.23
C VAL A 52 5.07 1.89 8.12
N HIS A 53 5.70 1.73 9.28
CA HIS A 53 5.35 0.69 10.25
C HIS A 53 3.93 0.91 10.81
N THR A 54 3.60 2.15 11.14
CA THR A 54 2.25 2.50 11.60
C THR A 54 1.20 2.28 10.52
N ILE A 55 1.46 2.70 9.28
CA ILE A 55 0.55 2.47 8.13
C ILE A 55 0.37 0.97 7.88
N GLU A 56 1.43 0.17 8.00
CA GLU A 56 1.36 -1.29 7.88
C GLU A 56 0.38 -1.88 8.89
N HIS A 57 0.52 -1.55 10.18
CA HIS A 57 -0.37 -2.04 11.23
C HIS A 57 -1.83 -1.63 11.00
N LEU A 58 -2.06 -0.36 10.69
CA LEU A 58 -3.41 0.15 10.42
C LEU A 58 -4.04 -0.46 9.17
N GLY A 59 -3.29 -0.49 8.07
CA GLY A 59 -3.77 -1.05 6.80
C GLY A 59 -4.04 -2.54 6.88
N ALA A 60 -3.13 -3.31 7.49
CA ALA A 60 -3.33 -4.75 7.69
C ALA A 60 -4.55 -5.05 8.57
N THR A 61 -4.72 -4.28 9.64
CA THR A 61 -5.89 -4.41 10.53
C THR A 61 -7.19 -4.10 9.78
N PHE A 62 -7.22 -3.01 9.02
CA PHE A 62 -8.39 -2.65 8.20
C PHE A 62 -8.75 -3.73 7.19
N LEU A 63 -7.77 -4.16 6.40
CA LEU A 63 -7.98 -5.13 5.32
C LEU A 63 -8.46 -6.49 5.83
N ARG A 64 -7.85 -6.99 6.91
CA ARG A 64 -8.20 -8.30 7.47
C ARG A 64 -9.49 -8.31 8.30
N ASN A 65 -10.08 -7.14 8.53
CA ASN A 65 -11.41 -6.99 9.12
C ASN A 65 -12.47 -6.51 8.11
N HIS A 66 -12.07 -6.24 6.87
CA HIS A 66 -13.01 -5.78 5.84
C HIS A 66 -14.00 -6.89 5.45
N PRO A 67 -15.32 -6.64 5.45
CA PRO A 67 -16.32 -7.68 5.22
C PRO A 67 -16.17 -8.40 3.88
N ASP A 68 -15.76 -7.69 2.83
CA ASP A 68 -15.70 -8.23 1.46
C ASP A 68 -14.30 -8.72 1.06
N TYR A 69 -13.25 -8.29 1.75
CA TYR A 69 -11.86 -8.55 1.34
C TYR A 69 -11.04 -9.41 2.31
N LYS A 70 -11.46 -9.55 3.57
CA LYS A 70 -10.67 -10.25 4.61
C LYS A 70 -10.17 -11.64 4.20
N ASP A 71 -10.99 -12.38 3.45
CA ASP A 71 -10.66 -13.74 3.01
C ASP A 71 -9.82 -13.78 1.71
N ARG A 72 -9.56 -12.62 1.12
CA ARG A 72 -8.78 -12.46 -0.11
C ARG A 72 -7.42 -11.82 0.10
N VAL A 73 -7.17 -11.26 1.28
CA VAL A 73 -5.90 -10.58 1.60
C VAL A 73 -4.82 -11.61 1.91
N LEU A 74 -3.76 -11.62 1.12
CA LEU A 74 -2.59 -12.44 1.38
C LEU A 74 -1.52 -11.68 2.14
N TYR A 75 -1.26 -10.42 1.75
CA TYR A 75 -0.21 -9.62 2.35
C TYR A 75 -0.43 -8.12 2.10
N PHE A 76 -0.09 -7.32 3.08
CA PHE A 76 0.06 -5.87 2.98
C PHE A 76 1.31 -5.46 3.75
N GLY A 77 2.24 -4.79 3.09
CA GLY A 77 3.48 -4.38 3.74
C GLY A 77 4.29 -3.38 2.93
N PRO A 78 5.23 -2.68 3.58
CA PRO A 78 6.01 -1.62 2.96
C PRO A 78 7.04 -2.15 1.98
N MET A 79 7.34 -1.33 0.97
CA MET A 79 8.51 -1.52 0.12
C MET A 79 9.78 -1.10 0.87
N GLY A 80 10.89 -1.78 0.62
CA GLY A 80 12.17 -1.44 1.23
C GLY A 80 12.68 -0.03 0.91
N CYS A 81 12.28 0.54 -0.23
CA CYS A 81 12.59 1.93 -0.61
C CYS A 81 11.73 2.98 0.11
N ARG A 82 10.70 2.56 0.84
CA ARG A 82 9.80 3.43 1.62
C ARG A 82 9.03 4.47 0.81
N THR A 83 8.78 4.17 -0.46
CA THR A 83 7.96 5.01 -1.34
C THR A 83 6.52 4.53 -1.48
N GLY A 84 6.19 3.39 -0.89
CA GLY A 84 4.86 2.81 -0.94
C GLY A 84 4.77 1.43 -0.32
N PHE A 85 3.70 0.72 -0.67
CA PHE A 85 3.33 -0.58 -0.12
C PHE A 85 2.99 -1.56 -1.24
N TYR A 86 3.16 -2.84 -0.95
CA TYR A 86 2.58 -3.91 -1.74
C TYR A 86 1.32 -4.44 -1.06
N LEU A 87 0.28 -4.65 -1.86
CA LEU A 87 -0.95 -5.33 -1.46
C LEU A 87 -1.14 -6.54 -2.38
N LEU A 88 -1.21 -7.72 -1.80
CA LEU A 88 -1.47 -8.97 -2.51
C LEU A 88 -2.88 -9.44 -2.21
N LEU A 89 -3.69 -9.60 -3.27
CA LEU A 89 -5.05 -10.10 -3.19
C LEU A 89 -5.24 -11.34 -4.05
N ALA A 90 -6.02 -12.28 -3.55
CA ALA A 90 -6.47 -13.43 -4.33
C ALA A 90 -7.46 -12.98 -5.41
N GLY A 91 -7.26 -13.46 -6.62
CA GLY A 91 -8.09 -13.17 -7.79
C GLY A 91 -7.33 -12.38 -8.86
N GLU A 92 -7.89 -12.38 -10.06
CA GLU A 92 -7.42 -11.58 -11.18
C GLU A 92 -8.10 -10.21 -11.14
N LEU A 93 -7.38 -9.20 -10.68
CA LEU A 93 -7.90 -7.87 -10.43
C LEU A 93 -7.15 -6.82 -11.26
N LYS A 94 -7.82 -5.67 -11.47
CA LYS A 94 -7.25 -4.45 -12.05
C LYS A 94 -7.14 -3.37 -10.98
N SER A 95 -6.35 -2.34 -11.24
CA SER A 95 -6.23 -1.19 -10.32
C SER A 95 -7.58 -0.55 -10.02
N GLU A 96 -8.43 -0.40 -11.03
CA GLU A 96 -9.77 0.17 -10.90
C GLU A 96 -10.66 -0.59 -9.91
N ASP A 97 -10.48 -1.90 -9.79
CA ASP A 97 -11.31 -2.76 -8.93
C ASP A 97 -11.11 -2.48 -7.44
N ILE A 98 -9.97 -1.92 -7.05
CA ILE A 98 -9.61 -1.71 -5.64
C ILE A 98 -9.55 -0.24 -5.20
N ILE A 99 -9.84 0.70 -6.09
CA ILE A 99 -9.80 2.14 -5.73
C ILE A 99 -10.76 2.46 -4.60
N SER A 100 -11.97 1.92 -4.63
CA SER A 100 -12.96 2.13 -3.56
C SER A 100 -12.45 1.58 -2.21
N LEU A 101 -11.93 0.36 -2.20
CA LEU A 101 -11.32 -0.26 -1.01
C LEU A 101 -10.18 0.62 -0.45
N LEU A 102 -9.31 1.12 -1.32
CA LEU A 102 -8.17 1.95 -0.90
C LEU A 102 -8.62 3.30 -0.36
N LYS A 103 -9.66 3.92 -0.93
CA LYS A 103 -10.23 5.13 -0.37
C LYS A 103 -10.75 4.92 1.04
N GLU A 104 -11.45 3.83 1.30
CA GLU A 104 -11.92 3.46 2.64
C GLU A 104 -10.74 3.23 3.60
N MET A 105 -9.73 2.47 3.17
CA MET A 105 -8.55 2.17 4.00
C MET A 105 -7.77 3.43 4.35
N PHE A 106 -7.49 4.30 3.38
CA PHE A 106 -6.72 5.52 3.64
C PHE A 106 -7.52 6.58 4.37
N ALA A 107 -8.85 6.62 4.24
CA ALA A 107 -9.72 7.41 5.13
C ALA A 107 -9.65 6.89 6.58
N PHE A 108 -9.69 5.59 6.78
CA PHE A 108 -9.48 4.97 8.09
C PHE A 108 -8.11 5.35 8.70
N ILE A 109 -7.02 5.27 7.90
CA ILE A 109 -5.67 5.64 8.36
C ILE A 109 -5.60 7.14 8.69
N ARG A 110 -6.16 8.00 7.86
CA ARG A 110 -6.23 9.46 8.10
C ARG A 110 -6.90 9.80 9.43
N ASP A 111 -8.00 9.13 9.74
CA ASP A 111 -8.89 9.49 10.85
C ASP A 111 -8.63 8.68 12.13
N PHE A 112 -7.71 7.71 12.07
CA PHE A 112 -7.44 6.83 13.21
C PHE A 112 -6.90 7.62 14.40
N THR A 113 -7.45 7.32 15.59
CA THR A 113 -7.03 7.87 16.87
C THR A 113 -6.91 6.75 17.90
N GLY A 114 -6.10 6.98 18.92
CA GLY A 114 -5.89 5.99 19.98
C GLY A 114 -4.66 5.10 19.71
N ASP A 115 -4.62 3.96 20.39
CA ASP A 115 -3.49 3.05 20.32
C ASP A 115 -3.45 2.31 18.99
N VAL A 116 -2.29 2.31 18.34
CA VAL A 116 -2.09 1.57 17.08
C VAL A 116 -2.26 0.07 17.36
N PRO A 117 -3.11 -0.64 16.59
CA PRO A 117 -3.31 -2.07 16.76
C PRO A 117 -1.99 -2.85 16.69
N GLY A 118 -1.77 -3.76 17.63
CA GLY A 118 -0.57 -4.57 17.69
C GLY A 118 0.71 -3.84 18.12
N ALA A 119 0.65 -2.56 18.50
CA ALA A 119 1.80 -1.80 18.96
C ALA A 119 2.11 -2.10 20.45
N ALA A 120 2.39 -3.34 20.76
CA ALA A 120 2.74 -3.83 22.09
C ALA A 120 3.92 -4.82 21.99
N ALA A 121 4.73 -4.86 23.03
CA ALA A 121 5.93 -5.70 23.06
C ALA A 121 5.67 -7.20 22.81
N ARG A 122 4.49 -7.68 23.19
CA ARG A 122 4.09 -9.08 22.97
C ARG A 122 3.64 -9.36 21.53
N ASP A 123 3.21 -8.34 20.79
CA ASP A 123 2.53 -8.48 19.51
C ASP A 123 3.39 -8.04 18.33
N CYS A 124 4.41 -7.20 18.57
CA CYS A 124 5.29 -6.64 17.55
C CYS A 124 6.76 -6.67 17.99
N GLY A 125 7.63 -7.04 17.08
CA GLY A 125 9.08 -7.11 17.32
C GLY A 125 9.76 -5.75 17.51
N ASN A 126 9.10 -4.64 17.14
CA ASN A 126 9.60 -3.27 17.30
C ASN A 126 8.46 -2.28 17.56
N TYR A 127 7.71 -2.54 18.63
CA TYR A 127 6.45 -1.85 18.91
C TYR A 127 6.59 -0.35 19.22
N LEU A 128 7.78 0.11 19.59
CA LEU A 128 8.05 1.54 19.86
C LEU A 128 8.30 2.36 18.57
N ASP A 129 8.55 1.70 17.43
CA ASP A 129 8.80 2.35 16.15
C ASP A 129 7.47 2.70 15.45
N MET A 130 6.69 3.60 16.08
CA MET A 130 5.40 4.05 15.60
C MET A 130 5.33 5.58 15.56
N ASN A 131 4.61 6.11 14.57
CA ASN A 131 4.33 7.54 14.43
C ASN A 131 2.92 7.74 13.84
N LEU A 132 1.91 7.75 14.69
CA LEU A 132 0.52 7.89 14.27
C LEU A 132 0.21 9.24 13.61
N PRO A 133 0.65 10.40 14.14
CA PRO A 133 0.38 11.68 13.47
C PRO A 133 0.90 11.73 12.04
N MET A 134 2.08 11.18 11.77
CA MET A 134 2.62 11.14 10.42
C MET A 134 1.95 10.09 9.55
N ALA A 135 1.52 8.97 10.10
CA ALA A 135 0.68 8.00 9.37
C ALA A 135 -0.66 8.63 8.95
N ASN A 136 -1.31 9.39 9.83
CA ASN A 136 -2.51 10.15 9.50
C ASN A 136 -2.25 11.14 8.35
N TYR A 137 -1.14 11.87 8.39
CA TYR A 137 -0.71 12.81 7.34
C TYR A 137 -0.54 12.10 5.99
N TRP A 138 0.22 11.00 5.94
CA TRP A 138 0.45 10.26 4.70
C TRP A 138 -0.85 9.63 4.17
N GLY A 139 -1.70 9.13 5.04
CA GLY A 139 -3.02 8.61 4.68
C GLY A 139 -3.90 9.67 4.04
N LYS A 140 -3.97 10.85 4.66
CA LYS A 140 -4.70 12.00 4.13
C LYS A 140 -4.14 12.43 2.76
N ARG A 141 -2.84 12.58 2.66
CA ARG A 141 -2.17 13.02 1.43
C ARG A 141 -2.45 12.06 0.27
N PHE A 142 -2.27 10.76 0.48
CA PHE A 142 -2.51 9.77 -0.58
C PHE A 142 -3.98 9.72 -0.99
N LEU A 143 -4.89 9.80 -0.03
CA LEU A 143 -6.32 9.85 -0.30
C LEU A 143 -6.70 11.08 -1.15
N GLU A 144 -6.37 12.28 -0.68
CA GLU A 144 -6.85 13.53 -1.27
C GLU A 144 -6.09 13.92 -2.54
N GLU A 145 -4.78 13.68 -2.60
CA GLU A 145 -3.95 14.11 -3.73
C GLU A 145 -3.85 13.06 -4.84
N VAL A 146 -4.07 11.79 -4.54
CA VAL A 146 -3.92 10.68 -5.49
C VAL A 146 -5.24 9.96 -5.72
N LEU A 147 -5.80 9.30 -4.70
CA LEU A 147 -6.95 8.39 -4.89
C LEU A 147 -8.22 9.11 -5.34
N GLU A 148 -8.53 10.27 -4.78
CA GLU A 148 -9.74 11.04 -5.15
C GLU A 148 -9.67 11.66 -6.55
N LYS A 149 -8.48 11.75 -7.13
CA LYS A 149 -8.22 12.36 -8.45
C LYS A 149 -7.58 11.37 -9.43
N ILE A 150 -7.65 10.07 -9.13
CA ILE A 150 -6.89 9.07 -9.85
C ILE A 150 -7.37 8.93 -11.30
N GLY A 151 -6.44 9.03 -12.24
CA GLY A 151 -6.63 8.79 -13.66
C GLY A 151 -5.76 7.64 -14.15
N ALA A 152 -5.88 7.32 -15.45
CA ALA A 152 -5.17 6.19 -16.05
C ALA A 152 -3.63 6.27 -15.88
N GLU A 153 -3.06 7.47 -15.93
CA GLU A 153 -1.62 7.74 -15.76
C GLU A 153 -1.09 7.35 -14.37
N ARG A 154 -1.98 7.08 -13.42
CA ARG A 154 -1.66 6.65 -12.05
C ARG A 154 -2.14 5.24 -11.75
N MET A 155 -2.60 4.51 -12.76
CA MET A 155 -3.06 3.11 -12.64
C MET A 155 -2.32 2.16 -13.59
N TYR A 156 -1.58 2.69 -14.56
CA TYR A 156 -0.77 1.92 -15.50
C TYR A 156 0.67 2.44 -15.48
N TYR A 157 1.63 1.53 -15.42
CA TYR A 157 3.03 1.90 -15.41
C TYR A 157 3.43 2.69 -16.67
N PRO A 158 4.33 3.69 -16.53
CA PRO A 158 4.88 4.38 -17.67
C PRO A 158 5.65 3.40 -18.58
N GLU A 159 5.54 3.61 -19.89
CA GLU A 159 6.25 2.82 -20.91
C GLU A 159 7.73 3.21 -21.02
#